data_8c7ffd78b16c5ee4edfcc6c70faff9c9
#
_entry.id   8c7ffd78b16c5ee4edfcc6c70faff9c9
#
_cell.length_a   1.000
_cell.length_b   1.000
_cell.length_c   1.000
_cell.angle_alpha   90.00
_cell.angle_beta   90.00
_cell.angle_gamma   90.00
#
_symmetry.space_group_name_H-M   'P 1'
#
loop_
_entity.id
_entity.type
_entity.pdbx_description
1 polymer ?
#
loop_
_entity_poly.entity_id
_entity_poly.type
_entity_poly.pdbx_seq_one_letter_code
_entity_poly.pdbx_strand_id
1 'polypeptide(L)'
;MWGEITLRALIIGVGQCGTKIADLFALVDFEALAINTSKSDLDYLKHIPRERRILIGESLTGGKGVNANPVLGREAMKRDLSMIMKKINSMVGYSDVDIFFLTFGFGGGTGAGGAPVLAEALKEEYPDSLVVAIGALPLKEEGIRPTINAAITIDKLSKVADSIIAIDNNKLKESGEDITRAYEKINHTIVERIASLLALIDIPGEQTLDSSDLKFVLNAFGSFATVGYAKAEANKVRNLSRLILKSFENEGLYLEANIESALYGLVAIHGPPELLKARDIFEALSYLTKKIKGKQIFRGFYPDPREKEIEVVTLLTGIYESKSIEDIVIIAKQYAQSFIKAKEEAETKKKELLTGLPDFDDIYPGEINERLD
;
A
#
# COMPACT_ATOMS: atom_id res chain seq x y z
N MET A 1 7.47 -8.05 -25.74
CA MET A 1 6.29 -8.95 -25.66
C MET A 1 6.52 -9.75 -24.38
N TRP A 2 5.80 -9.40 -23.30
CA TRP A 2 5.88 -10.12 -22.02
C TRP A 2 5.34 -11.53 -22.27
N GLY A 3 6.00 -12.58 -21.75
CA GLY A 3 5.47 -13.93 -21.79
C GLY A 3 4.10 -14.02 -21.10
N GLU A 4 3.33 -15.08 -21.33
CA GLU A 4 2.11 -15.31 -20.55
C GLU A 4 2.48 -15.33 -19.06
N ILE A 5 1.94 -14.37 -18.31
CA ILE A 5 2.11 -14.32 -16.86
C ILE A 5 1.31 -15.50 -16.29
N THR A 6 2.02 -16.51 -15.77
CA THR A 6 1.36 -17.67 -15.15
C THR A 6 0.82 -17.29 -13.77
N LEU A 7 1.48 -16.35 -13.07
CA LEU A 7 1.02 -15.79 -11.80
C LEU A 7 -0.22 -14.91 -12.01
N ARG A 8 -1.34 -15.31 -11.45
CA ARG A 8 -2.58 -14.54 -11.55
C ARG A 8 -2.71 -13.54 -10.41
N ALA A 9 -2.62 -12.27 -10.75
CA ALA A 9 -2.76 -11.15 -9.83
C ALA A 9 -3.98 -10.28 -10.16
N LEU A 10 -4.73 -9.86 -9.12
CA LEU A 10 -5.80 -8.87 -9.24
C LEU A 10 -5.44 -7.63 -8.43
N ILE A 11 -5.45 -6.47 -9.09
CA ILE A 11 -5.17 -5.18 -8.47
C ILE A 11 -6.48 -4.53 -8.03
N ILE A 12 -6.61 -4.18 -6.75
CA ILE A 12 -7.82 -3.55 -6.22
C ILE A 12 -7.46 -2.20 -5.60
N GLY A 13 -7.84 -1.12 -6.27
CA GLY A 13 -7.63 0.24 -5.79
C GLY A 13 -8.75 0.70 -4.88
N VAL A 14 -8.42 1.20 -3.67
CA VAL A 14 -9.38 1.69 -2.68
C VAL A 14 -9.13 3.14 -2.35
N GLY A 15 -10.10 4.00 -2.61
CA GLY A 15 -10.01 5.46 -2.42
C GLY A 15 -9.18 6.14 -3.51
N GLN A 16 -9.07 7.47 -3.47
CA GLN A 16 -8.47 8.28 -4.53
C GLN A 16 -7.03 7.85 -4.88
N CYS A 17 -6.16 7.71 -3.90
CA CYS A 17 -4.78 7.29 -4.11
C CYS A 17 -4.72 5.89 -4.72
N GLY A 18 -5.43 4.94 -4.12
CA GLY A 18 -5.41 3.55 -4.58
C GLY A 18 -5.98 3.36 -5.97
N THR A 19 -7.09 4.00 -6.28
CA THR A 19 -7.71 3.89 -7.62
C THR A 19 -6.83 4.48 -8.72
N LYS A 20 -6.06 5.54 -8.44
CA LYS A 20 -5.06 6.09 -9.39
C LYS A 20 -3.91 5.12 -9.63
N ILE A 21 -3.41 4.46 -8.59
CA ILE A 21 -2.35 3.45 -8.73
C ILE A 21 -2.89 2.24 -9.51
N ALA A 22 -4.08 1.75 -9.17
CA ALA A 22 -4.72 0.64 -9.89
C ALA A 22 -4.99 0.96 -11.37
N ASP A 23 -5.35 2.21 -11.69
CA ASP A 23 -5.55 2.67 -13.08
C ASP A 23 -4.26 2.63 -13.90
N LEU A 24 -3.10 2.88 -13.27
CA LEU A 24 -1.79 2.74 -13.91
C LEU A 24 -1.38 1.26 -14.08
N PHE A 25 -1.78 0.36 -13.17
CA PHE A 25 -1.62 -1.07 -13.40
C PHE A 25 -2.47 -1.56 -14.58
N ALA A 26 -3.69 -1.04 -14.73
CA ALA A 26 -4.52 -1.34 -15.90
C ALA A 26 -3.91 -0.81 -17.21
N LEU A 27 -3.14 0.28 -17.20
CA LEU A 27 -2.39 0.79 -18.36
C LEU A 27 -1.33 -0.21 -18.84
N VAL A 28 -0.78 -1.02 -17.96
CA VAL A 28 0.23 -2.05 -18.26
C VAL A 28 -0.36 -3.47 -18.23
N ASP A 29 -1.63 -3.60 -18.60
CA ASP A 29 -2.38 -4.82 -18.85
C ASP A 29 -2.66 -5.72 -17.62
N PHE A 30 -2.54 -5.21 -16.39
CA PHE A 30 -3.03 -5.94 -15.21
C PHE A 30 -4.54 -5.82 -15.05
N GLU A 31 -5.19 -6.90 -14.63
CA GLU A 31 -6.58 -6.84 -14.21
C GLU A 31 -6.75 -5.96 -12.98
N ALA A 32 -7.62 -4.94 -13.08
CA ALA A 32 -7.80 -3.97 -12.02
C ALA A 32 -9.27 -3.67 -11.73
N LEU A 33 -9.57 -3.40 -10.45
CA LEU A 33 -10.86 -2.97 -9.91
C LEU A 33 -10.65 -1.67 -9.12
N ALA A 34 -11.53 -0.70 -9.30
CA ALA A 34 -11.51 0.56 -8.57
C ALA A 34 -12.71 0.69 -7.63
N ILE A 35 -12.47 1.00 -6.36
CA ILE A 35 -13.49 1.16 -5.32
C ILE A 35 -13.31 2.52 -4.65
N ASN A 36 -14.34 3.36 -4.66
CA ASN A 36 -14.27 4.66 -4.01
C ASN A 36 -15.65 5.13 -3.53
N THR A 37 -15.65 6.04 -2.55
CA THR A 37 -16.84 6.79 -2.07
C THR A 37 -17.08 8.08 -2.84
N SER A 38 -16.16 8.46 -3.72
CA SER A 38 -16.21 9.66 -4.57
C SER A 38 -16.47 9.25 -6.02
N LYS A 39 -17.61 9.67 -6.56
CA LYS A 39 -17.96 9.44 -7.96
C LYS A 39 -17.02 10.16 -8.92
N SER A 40 -16.68 11.41 -8.61
CA SER A 40 -15.76 12.20 -9.44
C SER A 40 -14.38 11.57 -9.58
N ASP A 41 -13.85 10.95 -8.51
CA ASP A 41 -12.56 10.27 -8.57
C ASP A 41 -12.62 9.02 -9.46
N LEU A 42 -13.74 8.28 -9.43
CA LEU A 42 -13.96 7.13 -10.31
C LEU A 42 -14.11 7.54 -11.78
N ASP A 43 -14.82 8.64 -12.04
CA ASP A 43 -15.01 9.15 -13.39
C ASP A 43 -13.70 9.66 -14.01
N TYR A 44 -12.73 10.09 -13.20
CA TYR A 44 -11.42 10.58 -13.64
C TYR A 44 -10.48 9.48 -14.17
N LEU A 45 -10.73 8.22 -13.81
CA LEU A 45 -9.89 7.09 -14.23
C LEU A 45 -9.94 6.90 -15.75
N LYS A 46 -8.84 6.47 -16.35
CA LYS A 46 -8.67 6.40 -17.81
C LYS A 46 -8.62 4.97 -18.36
N HIS A 47 -8.03 4.05 -17.59
CA HIS A 47 -7.65 2.72 -18.06
C HIS A 47 -8.54 1.61 -17.50
N ILE A 48 -9.02 1.75 -16.27
CA ILE A 48 -9.97 0.79 -15.68
C ILE A 48 -11.34 0.98 -16.35
N PRO A 49 -11.95 -0.06 -16.95
CA PRO A 49 -13.29 0.01 -17.56
C PRO A 49 -14.37 0.44 -16.55
N ARG A 50 -15.43 1.11 -17.03
CA ARG A 50 -16.49 1.64 -16.14
C ARG A 50 -17.17 0.56 -15.30
N GLU A 51 -17.39 -0.63 -15.87
CA GLU A 51 -17.99 -1.80 -15.20
C GLU A 51 -17.09 -2.39 -14.10
N ARG A 52 -15.82 -1.96 -14.01
CA ARG A 52 -14.86 -2.29 -12.95
C ARG A 52 -14.61 -1.12 -12.01
N ARG A 53 -15.50 -0.12 -11.98
CA ARG A 53 -15.45 1.01 -11.04
C ARG A 53 -16.66 0.94 -10.12
N ILE A 54 -16.44 0.78 -8.83
CA ILE A 54 -17.49 0.60 -7.83
C ILE A 54 -17.58 1.83 -6.95
N LEU A 55 -18.71 2.52 -7.00
CA LEU A 55 -19.07 3.55 -6.03
C LEU A 55 -19.66 2.87 -4.79
N ILE A 56 -19.08 3.11 -3.64
CA ILE A 56 -19.52 2.58 -2.35
C ILE A 56 -20.02 3.67 -1.41
N GLY A 57 -20.92 3.30 -0.49
CA GLY A 57 -21.44 4.19 0.54
C GLY A 57 -22.19 5.39 -0.03
N GLU A 58 -22.84 5.27 -1.20
CA GLU A 58 -23.58 6.37 -1.82
C GLU A 58 -24.68 6.90 -0.88
N SER A 59 -25.37 6.02 -0.16
CA SER A 59 -26.36 6.40 0.84
C SER A 59 -25.81 7.16 2.05
N LEU A 60 -24.50 7.07 2.31
CA LEU A 60 -23.81 7.78 3.39
C LEU A 60 -23.21 9.11 2.96
N THR A 61 -22.73 9.19 1.73
CA THR A 61 -21.87 10.28 1.27
C THR A 61 -22.44 11.07 0.10
N GLY A 62 -23.51 10.56 -0.53
CA GLY A 62 -24.04 11.11 -1.78
C GLY A 62 -23.03 11.06 -2.92
N GLY A 63 -22.06 10.14 -2.86
CA GLY A 63 -20.98 10.03 -3.86
C GLY A 63 -19.93 11.15 -3.80
N LYS A 64 -19.86 11.93 -2.70
CA LYS A 64 -18.96 13.08 -2.53
C LYS A 64 -17.67 12.75 -1.79
N GLY A 65 -17.43 11.47 -1.47
CA GLY A 65 -16.30 11.04 -0.66
C GLY A 65 -16.54 11.19 0.85
N VAL A 66 -15.54 10.82 1.65
CA VAL A 66 -15.63 10.77 3.12
C VAL A 66 -14.76 11.80 3.83
N ASN A 67 -14.20 12.79 3.13
CA ASN A 67 -13.40 13.88 3.68
C ASN A 67 -12.33 13.40 4.70
N ALA A 68 -11.48 12.46 4.29
CA ALA A 68 -10.45 11.83 5.10
C ALA A 68 -10.94 11.23 6.44
N ASN A 69 -12.21 10.82 6.51
CA ASN A 69 -12.79 10.14 7.67
C ASN A 69 -12.76 8.61 7.47
N PRO A 70 -11.83 7.88 8.12
CA PRO A 70 -11.71 6.43 7.94
C PRO A 70 -12.85 5.64 8.58
N VAL A 71 -13.58 6.23 9.54
CA VAL A 71 -14.76 5.57 10.13
C VAL A 71 -15.87 5.48 9.10
N LEU A 72 -16.14 6.58 8.37
CA LEU A 72 -17.10 6.58 7.27
C LEU A 72 -16.64 5.71 6.10
N GLY A 73 -15.32 5.71 5.78
CA GLY A 73 -14.76 4.84 4.75
C GLY A 73 -14.95 3.35 5.09
N ARG A 74 -14.71 2.98 6.33
CA ARG A 74 -14.95 1.63 6.84
C ARG A 74 -16.43 1.23 6.76
N GLU A 75 -17.32 2.12 7.17
CA GLU A 75 -18.76 1.88 7.13
C GLU A 75 -19.25 1.71 5.70
N ALA A 76 -18.80 2.56 4.77
CA ALA A 76 -19.12 2.45 3.35
C ALA A 76 -18.67 1.09 2.77
N MET A 77 -17.44 0.67 3.09
CA MET A 77 -16.91 -0.63 2.65
C MET A 77 -17.74 -1.78 3.21
N LYS A 78 -18.09 -1.78 4.51
CA LYS A 78 -18.88 -2.83 5.14
C LYS A 78 -20.28 -2.95 4.54
N ARG A 79 -20.97 -1.84 4.27
CA ARG A 79 -22.31 -1.84 3.68
C ARG A 79 -22.36 -2.50 2.32
N ASP A 80 -21.37 -2.21 1.50
CA ASP A 80 -21.36 -2.64 0.10
C ASP A 80 -20.44 -3.85 -0.14
N LEU A 81 -19.91 -4.47 0.93
CA LEU A 81 -18.96 -5.57 0.86
C LEU A 81 -19.47 -6.75 0.03
N SER A 82 -20.74 -7.14 0.22
CA SER A 82 -21.34 -8.24 -0.55
C SER A 82 -21.38 -7.97 -2.06
N MET A 83 -21.65 -6.72 -2.46
CA MET A 83 -21.63 -6.30 -3.87
C MET A 83 -20.18 -6.33 -4.42
N ILE A 84 -19.24 -5.86 -3.64
CA ILE A 84 -17.81 -5.86 -4.01
C ILE A 84 -17.32 -7.29 -4.20
N MET A 85 -17.57 -8.18 -3.23
CA MET A 85 -17.15 -9.59 -3.32
C MET A 85 -17.79 -10.31 -4.50
N LYS A 86 -19.08 -10.07 -4.79
CA LYS A 86 -19.72 -10.59 -6.01
C LYS A 86 -19.01 -10.12 -7.29
N LYS A 87 -18.57 -8.87 -7.32
CA LYS A 87 -17.83 -8.34 -8.48
C LYS A 87 -16.46 -9.01 -8.60
N ILE A 88 -15.72 -9.14 -7.49
CA ILE A 88 -14.43 -9.84 -7.46
C ILE A 88 -14.61 -11.28 -7.92
N ASN A 89 -15.57 -12.03 -7.38
CA ASN A 89 -15.89 -13.40 -7.78
C ASN A 89 -16.20 -13.52 -9.27
N SER A 90 -16.91 -12.53 -9.85
CA SER A 90 -17.20 -12.50 -11.28
C SER A 90 -15.97 -12.25 -12.16
N MET A 91 -14.95 -11.54 -11.64
CA MET A 91 -13.69 -11.29 -12.33
C MET A 91 -12.73 -12.49 -12.19
N VAL A 92 -12.66 -13.07 -11.01
CA VAL A 92 -11.84 -14.26 -10.73
C VAL A 92 -12.35 -15.48 -11.51
N GLY A 93 -13.66 -15.66 -11.60
CA GLY A 93 -14.28 -16.81 -12.27
C GLY A 93 -13.99 -18.13 -11.55
N TYR A 94 -13.65 -19.15 -12.31
CA TYR A 94 -13.31 -20.49 -11.80
C TYR A 94 -11.79 -20.71 -11.61
N SER A 95 -10.97 -19.69 -11.84
CA SER A 95 -9.52 -19.79 -11.74
C SER A 95 -9.07 -19.14 -10.44
N ASP A 96 -8.10 -19.76 -9.77
CA ASP A 96 -7.54 -19.23 -8.55
C ASP A 96 -6.74 -17.95 -8.83
N VAL A 97 -6.85 -16.96 -7.93
CA VAL A 97 -5.98 -15.78 -7.91
C VAL A 97 -4.86 -16.07 -6.93
N ASP A 98 -3.61 -15.90 -7.38
CA ASP A 98 -2.46 -16.10 -6.51
C ASP A 98 -2.28 -14.96 -5.53
N ILE A 99 -2.48 -13.71 -6.00
CA ILE A 99 -2.22 -12.52 -5.20
C ILE A 99 -3.27 -11.43 -5.48
N PHE A 100 -3.87 -10.93 -4.41
CA PHE A 100 -4.63 -9.67 -4.40
C PHE A 100 -3.72 -8.53 -3.96
N PHE A 101 -3.48 -7.57 -4.84
CA PHE A 101 -2.79 -6.34 -4.48
C PHE A 101 -3.81 -5.25 -4.14
N LEU A 102 -3.88 -4.85 -2.87
CA LEU A 102 -4.73 -3.75 -2.42
C LEU A 102 -3.94 -2.45 -2.45
N THR A 103 -4.27 -1.55 -3.37
CA THR A 103 -3.62 -0.24 -3.45
C THR A 103 -4.48 0.84 -2.78
N PHE A 104 -3.87 1.71 -1.94
CA PHE A 104 -4.60 2.72 -1.17
C PHE A 104 -3.64 3.79 -0.60
N GLY A 105 -4.22 4.83 0.05
CA GLY A 105 -3.45 5.79 0.85
C GLY A 105 -3.71 5.56 2.34
N PHE A 106 -2.66 5.44 3.15
CA PHE A 106 -2.75 5.20 4.59
C PHE A 106 -3.43 6.35 5.36
N GLY A 107 -3.22 7.59 4.91
CA GLY A 107 -3.73 8.80 5.60
C GLY A 107 -5.16 9.20 5.20
N GLY A 108 -5.72 8.62 4.14
CA GLY A 108 -7.03 8.99 3.60
C GLY A 108 -8.23 8.51 4.42
N GLY A 109 -9.42 8.67 3.87
CA GLY A 109 -10.66 8.18 4.50
C GLY A 109 -11.11 6.84 3.94
N THR A 110 -11.42 6.78 2.64
CA THR A 110 -11.93 5.58 1.98
C THR A 110 -10.88 4.45 2.00
N GLY A 111 -9.64 4.74 1.59
CA GLY A 111 -8.55 3.77 1.56
C GLY A 111 -8.19 3.27 2.96
N ALA A 112 -7.88 4.19 3.88
CA ALA A 112 -7.49 3.86 5.25
C ALA A 112 -8.58 3.09 6.04
N GLY A 113 -9.85 3.44 5.82
CA GLY A 113 -10.97 2.77 6.47
C GLY A 113 -11.40 1.47 5.82
N GLY A 114 -11.38 1.43 4.48
CA GLY A 114 -11.92 0.33 3.69
C GLY A 114 -10.92 -0.80 3.38
N ALA A 115 -9.64 -0.49 3.16
CA ALA A 115 -8.66 -1.52 2.79
C ALA A 115 -8.52 -2.65 3.82
N PRO A 116 -8.48 -2.38 5.16
CA PRO A 116 -8.44 -3.47 6.13
C PRO A 116 -9.68 -4.37 6.10
N VAL A 117 -10.87 -3.80 5.89
CA VAL A 117 -12.13 -4.58 5.80
C VAL A 117 -12.12 -5.48 4.57
N LEU A 118 -11.66 -4.95 3.44
CA LEU A 118 -11.58 -5.73 2.22
C LEU A 118 -10.49 -6.82 2.31
N ALA A 119 -9.35 -6.51 2.92
CA ALA A 119 -8.28 -7.48 3.16
C ALA A 119 -8.78 -8.67 3.97
N GLU A 120 -9.50 -8.42 5.07
CA GLU A 120 -10.10 -9.46 5.91
C GLU A 120 -11.07 -10.34 5.09
N ALA A 121 -11.99 -9.74 4.34
CA ALA A 121 -12.95 -10.46 3.51
C ALA A 121 -12.28 -11.30 2.40
N LEU A 122 -11.20 -10.79 1.80
CA LEU A 122 -10.45 -11.55 0.80
C LEU A 122 -9.73 -12.76 1.42
N LYS A 123 -9.15 -12.61 2.61
CA LYS A 123 -8.51 -13.75 3.32
C LYS A 123 -9.51 -14.80 3.76
N GLU A 124 -10.75 -14.41 4.10
CA GLU A 124 -11.83 -15.35 4.44
C GLU A 124 -12.33 -16.11 3.21
N GLU A 125 -12.55 -15.42 2.09
CA GLU A 125 -13.10 -16.01 0.86
C GLU A 125 -12.06 -16.78 0.04
N TYR A 126 -10.78 -16.31 0.04
CA TYR A 126 -9.67 -16.87 -0.73
C TYR A 126 -8.47 -17.19 0.18
N PRO A 127 -8.57 -18.21 1.04
CA PRO A 127 -7.54 -18.51 2.05
C PRO A 127 -6.17 -18.88 1.46
N ASP A 128 -6.14 -19.44 0.25
CA ASP A 128 -4.90 -19.85 -0.44
C ASP A 128 -4.25 -18.71 -1.24
N SER A 129 -4.95 -17.57 -1.39
CA SER A 129 -4.43 -16.38 -2.04
C SER A 129 -3.71 -15.47 -1.04
N LEU A 130 -2.69 -14.78 -1.51
CA LEU A 130 -2.04 -13.74 -0.73
C LEU A 130 -2.79 -12.41 -0.88
N VAL A 131 -2.85 -11.65 0.20
CA VAL A 131 -3.32 -10.25 0.22
C VAL A 131 -2.14 -9.35 0.55
N VAL A 132 -1.66 -8.64 -0.45
CA VAL A 132 -0.52 -7.71 -0.33
C VAL A 132 -1.05 -6.28 -0.38
N ALA A 133 -0.87 -5.56 0.72
CA ALA A 133 -1.28 -4.17 0.84
C ALA A 133 -0.19 -3.24 0.29
N ILE A 134 -0.50 -2.40 -0.70
CA ILE A 134 0.41 -1.39 -1.26
C ILE A 134 -0.13 -0.02 -0.91
N GLY A 135 0.52 0.70 -0.01
CA GLY A 135 -0.01 1.95 0.50
C GLY A 135 0.98 3.11 0.51
N ALA A 136 0.47 4.30 0.13
CA ALA A 136 1.23 5.55 0.26
C ALA A 136 1.07 6.14 1.67
N LEU A 137 2.20 6.37 2.34
CA LEU A 137 2.24 7.06 3.63
C LEU A 137 1.99 8.56 3.43
N PRO A 138 1.32 9.23 4.37
CA PRO A 138 1.07 10.67 4.26
C PRO A 138 2.39 11.45 4.37
N LEU A 139 2.43 12.61 3.72
CA LEU A 139 3.47 13.60 3.97
C LEU A 139 3.37 14.15 5.41
N LYS A 140 4.49 14.47 6.01
CA LYS A 140 4.52 15.10 7.35
C LYS A 140 3.72 16.41 7.39
N GLU A 141 3.68 17.14 6.27
CA GLU A 141 2.96 18.41 6.11
C GLU A 141 1.45 18.26 5.94
N GLU A 142 0.93 17.07 5.66
CA GLU A 142 -0.52 16.81 5.59
C GLU A 142 -1.20 16.93 6.97
N GLY A 143 -0.39 16.94 8.03
CA GLY A 143 -0.85 17.19 9.40
C GLY A 143 -1.17 15.91 10.19
N ILE A 144 -1.70 16.13 11.40
CA ILE A 144 -1.83 15.08 12.41
C ILE A 144 -2.89 14.02 12.05
N ARG A 145 -4.00 14.42 11.41
CA ARG A 145 -5.11 13.52 11.12
C ARG A 145 -4.72 12.40 10.13
N PRO A 146 -4.09 12.68 8.99
CA PRO A 146 -3.55 11.63 8.11
C PRO A 146 -2.52 10.72 8.80
N THR A 147 -1.69 11.28 9.69
CA THR A 147 -0.71 10.50 10.45
C THR A 147 -1.37 9.49 11.38
N ILE A 148 -2.43 9.90 12.11
CA ILE A 148 -3.22 9.00 12.98
C ILE A 148 -3.93 7.94 12.14
N ASN A 149 -4.55 8.34 11.02
CA ASN A 149 -5.20 7.40 10.11
C ASN A 149 -4.20 6.34 9.65
N ALA A 150 -2.98 6.76 9.28
CA ALA A 150 -1.92 5.85 8.85
C ALA A 150 -1.52 4.87 9.95
N ALA A 151 -1.27 5.33 11.17
CA ALA A 151 -0.91 4.46 12.29
C ALA A 151 -1.98 3.40 12.57
N ILE A 152 -3.26 3.79 12.60
CA ILE A 152 -4.37 2.87 12.84
C ILE A 152 -4.53 1.88 11.68
N THR A 153 -4.35 2.34 10.44
CA THR A 153 -4.48 1.49 9.25
C THR A 153 -3.37 0.46 9.20
N ILE A 154 -2.14 0.85 9.54
CA ILE A 154 -0.98 -0.05 9.66
C ILE A 154 -1.28 -1.15 10.70
N ASP A 155 -1.73 -0.78 11.91
CA ASP A 155 -2.07 -1.76 12.96
C ASP A 155 -3.13 -2.76 12.49
N LYS A 156 -4.13 -2.32 11.76
CA LYS A 156 -5.19 -3.21 11.26
C LYS A 156 -4.71 -4.12 10.15
N LEU A 157 -3.97 -3.59 9.18
CA LEU A 157 -3.48 -4.37 8.04
C LEU A 157 -2.42 -5.38 8.46
N SER A 158 -1.58 -5.07 9.44
CA SER A 158 -0.58 -6.02 9.95
C SER A 158 -1.19 -7.31 10.54
N LYS A 159 -2.49 -7.33 10.82
CA LYS A 159 -3.23 -8.47 11.36
C LYS A 159 -3.91 -9.33 10.30
N VAL A 160 -4.11 -8.78 9.09
CA VAL A 160 -4.94 -9.42 8.05
C VAL A 160 -4.24 -9.55 6.70
N ALA A 161 -3.29 -8.68 6.37
CA ALA A 161 -2.52 -8.78 5.14
C ALA A 161 -1.31 -9.72 5.31
N ASP A 162 -0.86 -10.35 4.24
CA ASP A 162 0.34 -11.20 4.25
C ASP A 162 1.61 -10.35 4.22
N SER A 163 1.60 -9.22 3.50
CA SER A 163 2.68 -8.23 3.47
C SER A 163 2.13 -6.82 3.26
N ILE A 164 2.89 -5.82 3.74
CA ILE A 164 2.57 -4.39 3.59
C ILE A 164 3.73 -3.70 2.87
N ILE A 165 3.54 -3.33 1.61
CA ILE A 165 4.48 -2.50 0.85
C ILE A 165 4.12 -1.05 1.10
N ALA A 166 4.87 -0.39 1.99
CA ALA A 166 4.67 1.01 2.30
C ALA A 166 5.56 1.90 1.43
N ILE A 167 4.97 2.99 0.92
CA ILE A 167 5.63 3.96 0.06
C ILE A 167 5.70 5.29 0.82
N ASP A 168 6.90 5.78 1.06
CA ASP A 168 7.12 7.04 1.78
C ASP A 168 7.06 8.23 0.82
N ASN A 169 5.93 8.95 0.84
CA ASN A 169 5.76 10.17 0.04
C ASN A 169 6.72 11.30 0.44
N ASN A 170 7.39 11.24 1.60
CA ASN A 170 8.39 12.25 1.97
C ASN A 170 9.59 12.24 1.00
N LYS A 171 9.85 11.13 0.30
CA LYS A 171 10.84 11.06 -0.77
C LYS A 171 10.51 11.92 -2.00
N LEU A 172 9.25 12.38 -2.15
CA LEU A 172 8.86 13.35 -3.19
C LEU A 172 9.59 14.69 -3.07
N LYS A 173 9.93 15.10 -1.85
CA LYS A 173 10.56 16.41 -1.58
C LYS A 173 11.91 16.57 -2.28
N GLU A 174 12.54 15.47 -2.62
CA GLU A 174 13.87 15.47 -3.28
C GLU A 174 13.76 15.67 -4.80
N SER A 175 12.54 15.61 -5.38
CA SER A 175 12.37 15.60 -6.84
C SER A 175 12.57 16.95 -7.52
N GLY A 176 12.40 18.07 -6.82
CA GLY A 176 12.44 19.43 -7.40
C GLY A 176 11.32 19.72 -8.43
N GLU A 177 10.37 18.82 -8.59
CA GLU A 177 9.22 18.91 -9.51
C GLU A 177 8.02 19.59 -8.84
N ASP A 178 7.05 20.04 -9.66
CA ASP A 178 5.74 20.45 -9.10
C ASP A 178 5.04 19.25 -8.46
N ILE A 179 4.17 19.53 -7.48
CA ILE A 179 3.55 18.50 -6.64
C ILE A 179 2.75 17.46 -7.44
N THR A 180 2.08 17.88 -8.52
CA THR A 180 1.26 16.98 -9.35
C THR A 180 2.14 15.98 -10.07
N ARG A 181 3.19 16.45 -10.73
CA ARG A 181 4.16 15.61 -11.43
C ARG A 181 4.92 14.69 -10.48
N ALA A 182 5.25 15.19 -9.29
CA ALA A 182 5.91 14.40 -8.28
C ALA A 182 5.04 13.20 -7.84
N TYR A 183 3.74 13.39 -7.58
CA TYR A 183 2.81 12.29 -7.28
C TYR A 183 2.62 11.34 -8.47
N GLU A 184 2.47 11.86 -9.69
CA GLU A 184 2.39 11.02 -10.88
C GLU A 184 3.63 10.15 -11.03
N LYS A 185 4.81 10.71 -10.88
CA LYS A 185 6.08 9.99 -10.97
C LYS A 185 6.20 8.88 -9.93
N ILE A 186 5.86 9.14 -8.67
CA ILE A 186 5.86 8.08 -7.64
C ILE A 186 4.90 6.96 -8.02
N ASN A 187 3.67 7.28 -8.42
CA ASN A 187 2.70 6.27 -8.79
C ASN A 187 3.18 5.42 -9.97
N HIS A 188 3.76 6.06 -11.00
CA HIS A 188 4.38 5.34 -12.13
C HIS A 188 5.54 4.45 -11.66
N THR A 189 6.42 4.96 -10.80
CA THR A 189 7.56 4.19 -10.29
C THR A 189 7.11 2.97 -9.47
N ILE A 190 6.01 3.08 -8.70
CA ILE A 190 5.43 1.94 -7.97
C ILE A 190 5.01 0.84 -8.94
N VAL A 191 4.25 1.24 -9.96
CA VAL A 191 3.73 0.30 -10.95
C VAL A 191 4.87 -0.33 -11.74
N GLU A 192 5.82 0.47 -12.24
CA GLU A 192 6.99 -0.01 -12.97
C GLU A 192 7.72 -1.12 -12.20
N ARG A 193 8.09 -0.87 -10.95
CA ARG A 193 8.88 -1.82 -10.16
C ARG A 193 8.14 -3.12 -9.85
N ILE A 194 6.86 -3.04 -9.52
CA ILE A 194 6.06 -4.23 -9.22
C ILE A 194 5.75 -4.98 -10.51
N ALA A 195 5.40 -4.28 -11.59
CA ALA A 195 5.17 -4.90 -12.88
C ALA A 195 6.43 -5.58 -13.42
N SER A 196 7.60 -4.93 -13.32
CA SER A 196 8.89 -5.55 -13.69
C SER A 196 9.17 -6.81 -12.88
N LEU A 197 8.91 -6.79 -11.57
CA LEU A 197 9.07 -7.99 -10.74
C LEU A 197 8.16 -9.13 -11.22
N LEU A 198 6.87 -8.84 -11.36
CA LEU A 198 5.87 -9.85 -11.74
C LEU A 198 6.11 -10.40 -13.15
N ALA A 199 6.60 -9.56 -14.06
CA ALA A 199 6.91 -9.96 -15.42
C ALA A 199 8.12 -10.91 -15.52
N LEU A 200 8.96 -10.99 -14.50
CA LEU A 200 10.12 -11.90 -14.43
C LEU A 200 9.80 -13.22 -13.71
N ILE A 201 8.59 -13.36 -13.16
CA ILE A 201 8.15 -14.60 -12.53
C ILE A 201 7.69 -15.59 -13.60
N ASP A 202 8.08 -16.87 -13.44
CA ASP A 202 7.73 -18.01 -14.30
C ASP A 202 8.23 -17.89 -15.76
N ILE A 203 9.11 -16.92 -16.08
CA ILE A 203 9.75 -16.86 -17.38
C ILE A 203 11.06 -17.66 -17.39
N PRO A 204 11.45 -18.25 -18.55
CA PRO A 204 12.71 -18.96 -18.66
C PRO A 204 13.93 -18.06 -18.44
N GLY A 205 14.88 -18.53 -17.64
CA GLY A 205 16.14 -17.85 -17.35
C GLY A 205 17.25 -18.87 -17.06
N GLU A 206 18.46 -18.38 -16.80
CA GLU A 206 19.57 -19.22 -16.32
C GLU A 206 19.30 -19.75 -14.91
N GLN A 207 18.65 -18.93 -14.10
CA GLN A 207 18.02 -19.30 -12.83
C GLN A 207 16.67 -18.61 -12.78
N THR A 208 15.59 -19.36 -12.67
CA THR A 208 14.22 -18.87 -12.72
C THR A 208 13.66 -18.67 -11.32
N LEU A 209 12.93 -17.57 -11.13
CA LEU A 209 12.03 -17.39 -10.00
C LEU A 209 10.64 -17.87 -10.40
N ASP A 210 10.06 -18.71 -9.61
CA ASP A 210 8.69 -19.18 -9.83
C ASP A 210 7.67 -18.47 -8.92
N SER A 211 6.38 -18.70 -9.19
CA SER A 211 5.29 -18.13 -8.41
C SER A 211 5.32 -18.57 -6.94
N SER A 212 5.86 -19.76 -6.64
CA SER A 212 5.99 -20.25 -5.25
C SER A 212 7.07 -19.50 -4.48
N ASP A 213 8.19 -19.13 -5.11
CA ASP A 213 9.24 -18.30 -4.53
C ASP A 213 8.70 -16.93 -4.14
N LEU A 214 7.96 -16.30 -5.07
CA LEU A 214 7.34 -14.99 -4.81
C LEU A 214 6.29 -15.07 -3.69
N LYS A 215 5.42 -16.07 -3.72
CA LYS A 215 4.42 -16.30 -2.67
C LYS A 215 5.08 -16.56 -1.32
N PHE A 216 6.15 -17.33 -1.27
CA PHE A 216 6.91 -17.55 -0.04
C PHE A 216 7.47 -16.25 0.55
N VAL A 217 8.12 -15.44 -0.28
CA VAL A 217 8.71 -14.17 0.17
C VAL A 217 7.64 -13.17 0.60
N LEU A 218 6.50 -13.10 -0.09
CA LEU A 218 5.41 -12.18 0.23
C LEU A 218 4.56 -12.63 1.42
N ASN A 219 4.57 -13.92 1.78
CA ASN A 219 3.89 -14.42 2.98
C ASN A 219 4.72 -14.14 4.24
N ALA A 220 4.82 -12.88 4.60
CA ALA A 220 5.71 -12.37 5.66
C ALA A 220 4.94 -11.89 6.90
N PHE A 221 3.84 -12.54 7.26
CA PHE A 221 3.11 -12.36 8.52
C PHE A 221 2.63 -10.93 8.81
N GLY A 222 2.19 -10.19 7.77
CA GLY A 222 1.72 -8.81 7.91
C GLY A 222 2.83 -7.79 8.19
N SER A 223 4.09 -8.18 8.00
CA SER A 223 5.25 -7.30 8.15
C SER A 223 5.41 -6.36 6.95
N PHE A 224 6.30 -5.37 7.10
CA PHE A 224 6.61 -4.48 6.01
C PHE A 224 7.46 -5.15 4.95
N ALA A 225 7.24 -4.72 3.72
CA ALA A 225 8.02 -5.07 2.56
C ALA A 225 8.42 -3.80 1.78
N THR A 226 9.50 -3.87 1.04
CA THR A 226 9.93 -2.80 0.15
C THR A 226 10.45 -3.37 -1.15
N VAL A 227 10.17 -2.66 -2.24
CA VAL A 227 10.67 -3.01 -3.57
C VAL A 227 11.75 -2.02 -3.95
N GLY A 228 12.94 -2.55 -4.17
CA GLY A 228 14.07 -1.80 -4.64
C GLY A 228 14.28 -1.98 -6.15
N TYR A 229 14.87 -0.99 -6.79
CA TYR A 229 15.04 -0.96 -8.23
C TYR A 229 16.28 -0.21 -8.66
N ALA A 230 16.98 -0.77 -9.62
CA ALA A 230 18.08 -0.07 -10.29
C ALA A 230 18.07 -0.44 -11.76
N LYS A 231 18.21 0.55 -12.63
CA LYS A 231 18.23 0.41 -14.09
C LYS A 231 19.33 1.26 -14.68
N ALA A 232 20.02 0.76 -15.70
CA ALA A 232 21.04 1.50 -16.41
C ALA A 232 21.18 1.01 -17.85
N GLU A 233 21.56 1.91 -18.77
CA GLU A 233 21.98 1.54 -20.11
C GLU A 233 23.21 0.62 -20.04
N ALA A 234 23.19 -0.49 -20.79
CA ALA A 234 24.23 -1.52 -20.78
C ALA A 234 25.65 -0.97 -20.98
N ASN A 235 25.79 -0.01 -21.89
CA ASN A 235 27.08 0.64 -22.21
C ASN A 235 27.62 1.54 -21.09
N LYS A 236 26.79 1.90 -20.11
CA LYS A 236 27.17 2.73 -18.95
C LYS A 236 27.54 1.90 -17.71
N VAL A 237 27.22 0.60 -17.72
CA VAL A 237 27.48 -0.28 -16.57
C VAL A 237 28.91 -0.79 -16.60
N ARG A 238 29.73 -0.28 -15.68
CA ARG A 238 31.12 -0.73 -15.50
C ARG A 238 31.27 -1.84 -14.45
N ASN A 239 30.36 -1.88 -13.51
CA ASN A 239 30.36 -2.84 -12.39
C ASN A 239 28.90 -3.18 -12.04
N LEU A 240 28.51 -4.42 -12.31
CA LEU A 240 27.14 -4.90 -12.05
C LEU A 240 26.87 -5.04 -10.54
N SER A 241 27.89 -5.47 -9.75
CA SER A 241 27.72 -5.56 -8.28
C SER A 241 27.25 -4.23 -7.68
N ARG A 242 27.81 -3.10 -8.14
CA ARG A 242 27.39 -1.77 -7.68
C ARG A 242 25.93 -1.43 -8.06
N LEU A 243 25.49 -1.82 -9.26
CA LEU A 243 24.10 -1.62 -9.68
C LEU A 243 23.14 -2.45 -8.82
N ILE A 244 23.49 -3.71 -8.55
CA ILE A 244 22.73 -4.59 -7.67
C ILE A 244 22.65 -3.98 -6.26
N LEU A 245 23.76 -3.54 -5.68
CA LEU A 245 23.78 -2.90 -4.37
C LEU A 245 22.87 -1.67 -4.33
N LYS A 246 22.88 -0.85 -5.39
CA LYS A 246 22.02 0.33 -5.49
C LYS A 246 20.53 0.00 -5.44
N SER A 247 20.10 -1.18 -5.90
CA SER A 247 18.68 -1.58 -5.89
C SER A 247 18.11 -1.73 -4.48
N PHE A 248 18.93 -2.03 -3.46
CA PHE A 248 18.48 -2.17 -2.07
C PHE A 248 19.10 -1.17 -1.09
N GLU A 249 19.83 -0.17 -1.58
CA GLU A 249 20.20 1.03 -0.81
C GLU A 249 18.99 1.98 -0.71
N ASN A 250 18.99 2.86 0.29
CA ASN A 250 17.87 3.76 0.60
C ASN A 250 17.37 4.59 -0.59
N GLU A 251 18.23 4.95 -1.53
CA GLU A 251 17.86 5.65 -2.76
C GLU A 251 17.04 4.78 -3.71
N GLY A 252 17.29 3.48 -3.72
CA GLY A 252 16.57 2.49 -4.52
C GLY A 252 15.24 2.05 -3.91
N LEU A 253 15.04 2.20 -2.60
CA LEU A 253 13.88 1.72 -1.87
C LEU A 253 12.77 2.78 -1.76
N TYR A 254 11.52 2.33 -1.65
CA TYR A 254 10.38 3.23 -1.39
C TYR A 254 10.23 3.64 0.07
N LEU A 255 10.69 2.80 0.98
CA LEU A 255 10.57 2.98 2.42
C LEU A 255 11.96 3.20 3.01
N GLU A 256 12.12 4.17 3.91
CA GLU A 256 13.29 4.26 4.75
C GLU A 256 13.25 3.12 5.78
N ALA A 257 13.92 2.02 5.44
CA ALA A 257 13.88 0.78 6.20
C ALA A 257 15.29 0.33 6.58
N ASN A 258 15.41 -0.23 7.78
CA ASN A 258 16.60 -0.98 8.14
C ASN A 258 16.55 -2.36 7.47
N ILE A 259 17.21 -2.50 6.32
CA ILE A 259 17.24 -3.75 5.55
C ILE A 259 17.84 -4.92 6.35
N GLU A 260 18.64 -4.65 7.39
CA GLU A 260 19.19 -5.69 8.27
C GLU A 260 18.08 -6.42 9.03
N SER A 261 16.93 -5.78 9.26
CA SER A 261 15.76 -6.40 9.87
C SER A 261 15.02 -7.37 8.94
N ALA A 262 15.25 -7.33 7.61
CA ALA A 262 14.54 -8.16 6.66
C ALA A 262 14.74 -9.66 6.91
N LEU A 263 13.66 -10.43 6.77
CA LEU A 263 13.70 -11.90 6.91
C LEU A 263 13.96 -12.58 5.57
N TYR A 264 13.38 -12.08 4.50
CA TYR A 264 13.49 -12.67 3.17
C TYR A 264 13.86 -11.62 2.13
N GLY A 265 14.58 -12.07 1.11
CA GLY A 265 14.90 -11.29 -0.06
C GLY A 265 14.63 -12.05 -1.35
N LEU A 266 14.31 -11.32 -2.41
CA LEU A 266 14.24 -11.82 -3.77
C LEU A 266 14.94 -10.80 -4.66
N VAL A 267 15.83 -11.27 -5.54
CA VAL A 267 16.57 -10.42 -6.48
C VAL A 267 16.41 -10.99 -7.88
N ALA A 268 15.87 -10.20 -8.79
CA ALA A 268 15.75 -10.51 -10.22
C ALA A 268 16.66 -9.58 -11.02
N ILE A 269 17.43 -10.14 -11.95
CA ILE A 269 18.37 -9.39 -12.80
C ILE A 269 18.08 -9.75 -14.26
N HIS A 270 17.73 -8.75 -15.06
CA HIS A 270 17.40 -8.91 -16.47
C HIS A 270 18.28 -7.97 -17.32
N GLY A 271 18.83 -8.48 -18.41
CA GLY A 271 19.64 -7.66 -19.33
C GLY A 271 20.60 -8.46 -20.21
N PRO A 272 21.52 -7.78 -20.90
CA PRO A 272 22.46 -8.41 -21.84
C PRO A 272 23.36 -9.46 -21.17
N PRO A 273 23.53 -10.66 -21.77
CA PRO A 273 24.31 -11.75 -21.19
C PRO A 273 25.74 -11.36 -20.78
N GLU A 274 26.38 -10.52 -21.56
CA GLU A 274 27.77 -10.09 -21.33
C GLU A 274 27.96 -9.26 -20.06
N LEU A 275 26.88 -8.67 -19.53
CA LEU A 275 26.88 -7.95 -18.26
C LEU A 275 26.60 -8.85 -17.06
N LEU A 276 25.94 -9.99 -17.25
CA LEU A 276 25.53 -10.91 -16.17
C LEU A 276 26.74 -11.75 -15.68
N LYS A 277 27.78 -11.06 -15.20
CA LYS A 277 29.01 -11.71 -14.73
C LYS A 277 28.78 -12.36 -13.37
N ALA A 278 29.00 -13.67 -13.28
CA ALA A 278 28.79 -14.46 -12.07
C ALA A 278 29.53 -13.86 -10.85
N ARG A 279 30.77 -13.40 -11.03
CA ARG A 279 31.55 -12.76 -9.96
C ARG A 279 30.80 -11.58 -9.35
N ASP A 280 30.33 -10.64 -10.16
CA ASP A 280 29.69 -9.40 -9.72
C ASP A 280 28.36 -9.71 -9.02
N ILE A 281 27.59 -10.67 -9.57
CA ILE A 281 26.30 -11.11 -9.02
C ILE A 281 26.51 -11.75 -7.64
N PHE A 282 27.40 -12.75 -7.55
CA PHE A 282 27.62 -13.45 -6.29
C PHE A 282 28.25 -12.60 -5.21
N GLU A 283 29.09 -11.62 -5.56
CA GLU A 283 29.61 -10.62 -4.64
C GLU A 283 28.48 -9.81 -4.00
N ALA A 284 27.58 -9.24 -4.80
CA ALA A 284 26.46 -8.43 -4.32
C ALA A 284 25.45 -9.26 -3.50
N LEU A 285 25.09 -10.46 -3.97
CA LEU A 285 24.18 -11.35 -3.26
C LEU A 285 24.78 -11.85 -1.94
N SER A 286 26.08 -12.15 -1.90
CA SER A 286 26.78 -12.52 -0.66
C SER A 286 26.75 -11.37 0.37
N TYR A 287 26.92 -10.14 -0.10
CA TYR A 287 26.80 -8.96 0.76
C TYR A 287 25.39 -8.85 1.33
N LEU A 288 24.34 -8.91 0.48
CA LEU A 288 22.95 -8.82 0.91
C LEU A 288 22.59 -9.95 1.89
N THR A 289 22.98 -11.21 1.59
CA THR A 289 22.73 -12.37 2.45
C THR A 289 23.34 -12.21 3.85
N LYS A 290 24.54 -11.61 3.92
CA LYS A 290 25.19 -11.34 5.21
C LYS A 290 24.49 -10.23 5.98
N LYS A 291 23.90 -9.29 5.27
CA LYS A 291 23.29 -8.09 5.83
C LYS A 291 21.89 -8.34 6.39
N ILE A 292 21.04 -9.08 5.69
CA ILE A 292 19.68 -9.37 6.16
C ILE A 292 19.68 -10.46 7.25
N LYS A 293 18.78 -10.32 8.22
CA LYS A 293 18.70 -11.22 9.37
C LYS A 293 18.26 -12.63 9.01
N GLY A 294 17.32 -12.79 8.10
CA GLY A 294 16.78 -14.06 7.66
C GLY A 294 17.74 -14.88 6.78
N LYS A 295 18.77 -14.24 6.20
CA LYS A 295 19.80 -14.88 5.35
C LYS A 295 19.27 -15.73 4.19
N GLN A 296 18.01 -15.55 3.80
CA GLN A 296 17.39 -16.29 2.69
C GLN A 296 17.06 -15.33 1.56
N ILE A 297 17.70 -15.54 0.41
CA ILE A 297 17.51 -14.74 -0.80
C ILE A 297 17.23 -15.68 -1.97
N PHE A 298 16.05 -15.48 -2.57
CA PHE A 298 15.69 -16.05 -3.85
C PHE A 298 16.27 -15.19 -4.99
N ARG A 299 16.62 -15.79 -6.10
CA ARG A 299 17.32 -15.09 -7.17
C ARG A 299 16.92 -15.61 -8.54
N GLY A 300 16.77 -14.69 -9.49
CA GLY A 300 16.51 -14.97 -10.88
C GLY A 300 17.46 -14.23 -11.80
N PHE A 301 17.95 -14.89 -12.84
CA PHE A 301 18.86 -14.32 -13.83
C PHE A 301 18.30 -14.55 -15.22
N TYR A 302 18.03 -13.46 -15.92
CA TYR A 302 17.31 -13.44 -17.19
C TYR A 302 18.15 -12.77 -18.28
N PRO A 303 19.07 -13.52 -18.92
CA PRO A 303 19.86 -12.99 -20.02
C PRO A 303 18.98 -12.79 -21.26
N ASP A 304 18.97 -11.58 -21.82
CA ASP A 304 18.36 -11.30 -23.11
C ASP A 304 19.32 -10.47 -23.98
N PRO A 305 19.85 -11.03 -25.09
CA PRO A 305 20.80 -10.35 -25.95
C PRO A 305 20.18 -9.19 -26.77
N ARG A 306 18.86 -9.05 -26.74
CA ARG A 306 18.14 -7.94 -27.39
C ARG A 306 18.07 -6.71 -26.52
N GLU A 307 18.27 -6.86 -25.22
CA GLU A 307 18.20 -5.77 -24.27
C GLU A 307 19.39 -4.83 -24.39
N LYS A 308 19.11 -3.54 -24.27
CA LYS A 308 20.11 -2.45 -24.23
C LYS A 308 20.30 -1.86 -22.84
N GLU A 309 19.50 -2.30 -21.92
CA GLU A 309 19.50 -1.88 -20.51
C GLU A 309 19.68 -3.10 -19.62
N ILE A 310 20.18 -2.88 -18.44
CA ILE A 310 20.17 -3.85 -17.37
C ILE A 310 19.29 -3.36 -16.25
N GLU A 311 18.45 -4.23 -15.78
CA GLU A 311 17.44 -4.00 -14.75
C GLU A 311 17.66 -4.93 -13.57
N VAL A 312 17.58 -4.38 -12.38
CA VAL A 312 17.66 -5.13 -11.12
C VAL A 312 16.46 -4.78 -10.26
N VAL A 313 15.64 -5.76 -9.95
CA VAL A 313 14.51 -5.63 -9.01
C VAL A 313 14.84 -6.42 -7.76
N THR A 314 14.66 -5.78 -6.60
CA THR A 314 14.88 -6.42 -5.30
C THR A 314 13.60 -6.29 -4.47
N LEU A 315 13.09 -7.40 -3.95
CA LEU A 315 12.01 -7.42 -2.96
C LEU A 315 12.60 -7.84 -1.61
N LEU A 316 12.41 -7.03 -0.58
CA LEU A 316 12.77 -7.36 0.79
C LEU A 316 11.51 -7.38 1.64
N THR A 317 11.31 -8.43 2.42
CA THR A 317 10.11 -8.63 3.25
C THR A 317 10.48 -9.07 4.67
N GLY A 318 9.51 -9.05 5.56
CA GLY A 318 9.78 -9.33 6.97
C GLY A 318 10.49 -8.17 7.67
N ILE A 319 10.37 -6.95 7.14
CA ILE A 319 10.96 -5.74 7.72
C ILE A 319 10.13 -5.32 8.93
N TYR A 320 10.78 -5.15 10.07
CA TYR A 320 10.12 -4.68 11.30
C TYR A 320 10.75 -3.39 11.86
N GLU A 321 11.83 -2.90 11.28
CA GLU A 321 12.48 -1.63 11.64
C GLU A 321 12.41 -0.66 10.46
N SER A 322 11.63 0.40 10.61
CA SER A 322 11.51 1.48 9.63
C SER A 322 11.27 2.80 10.35
N LYS A 323 12.16 3.75 10.14
CA LYS A 323 12.06 5.08 10.74
C LYS A 323 10.80 5.81 10.31
N SER A 324 10.41 5.72 9.03
CA SER A 324 9.18 6.36 8.54
C SER A 324 7.93 5.84 9.26
N ILE A 325 7.88 4.54 9.55
CA ILE A 325 6.76 3.90 10.26
C ILE A 325 6.81 4.24 11.76
N GLU A 326 7.99 4.17 12.37
CA GLU A 326 8.19 4.52 13.78
C GLU A 326 7.79 5.95 14.08
N ASP A 327 8.20 6.91 13.24
CA ASP A 327 7.83 8.33 13.35
C ASP A 327 6.29 8.49 13.34
N ILE A 328 5.59 7.84 12.40
CA ILE A 328 4.12 7.86 12.30
C ILE A 328 3.48 7.32 13.58
N VAL A 329 3.95 6.19 14.09
CA VAL A 329 3.38 5.55 15.28
C VAL A 329 3.66 6.38 16.54
N ILE A 330 4.87 6.94 16.69
CA ILE A 330 5.23 7.80 17.82
C ILE A 330 4.35 9.06 17.85
N ILE A 331 4.25 9.76 16.72
CA ILE A 331 3.42 10.97 16.59
C ILE A 331 1.95 10.67 16.92
N ALA A 332 1.41 9.58 16.38
CA ALA A 332 0.02 9.19 16.64
C ALA A 332 -0.23 8.88 18.12
N LYS A 333 0.68 8.17 18.80
CA LYS A 333 0.59 7.86 20.23
C LYS A 333 0.66 9.12 21.09
N GLN A 334 1.60 10.02 20.81
CA GLN A 334 1.75 11.29 21.54
C GLN A 334 0.50 12.16 21.41
N TYR A 335 -0.06 12.27 20.22
CA TYR A 335 -1.29 13.02 20.00
C TYR A 335 -2.47 12.38 20.73
N ALA A 336 -2.64 11.07 20.66
CA ALA A 336 -3.73 10.37 21.34
C ALA A 336 -3.70 10.63 22.86
N GLN A 337 -2.51 10.59 23.48
CA GLN A 337 -2.34 10.88 24.90
C GLN A 337 -2.71 12.33 25.23
N SER A 338 -2.20 13.28 24.45
CA SER A 338 -2.51 14.71 24.68
C SER A 338 -3.98 15.04 24.46
N PHE A 339 -4.63 14.41 23.46
CA PHE A 339 -6.04 14.59 23.17
C PHE A 339 -6.93 14.04 24.30
N ILE A 340 -6.62 12.84 24.82
CA ILE A 340 -7.37 12.26 25.96
C ILE A 340 -7.29 13.19 27.16
N LYS A 341 -6.08 13.66 27.51
CA LYS A 341 -5.88 14.59 28.62
C LYS A 341 -6.66 15.89 28.46
N ALA A 342 -6.58 16.49 27.27
CA ALA A 342 -7.32 17.72 26.97
C ALA A 342 -8.84 17.53 27.04
N LYS A 343 -9.35 16.36 26.64
CA LYS A 343 -10.77 16.01 26.75
C LYS A 343 -11.21 15.90 28.20
N GLU A 344 -10.45 15.20 29.05
CA GLU A 344 -10.73 15.06 30.48
C GLU A 344 -10.74 16.42 31.20
N GLU A 345 -9.76 17.29 30.89
CA GLU A 345 -9.69 18.64 31.42
C GLU A 345 -10.90 19.50 31.00
N ALA A 346 -11.31 19.37 29.72
CA ALA A 346 -12.48 20.10 29.21
C ALA A 346 -13.80 19.63 29.85
N GLU A 347 -13.96 18.28 30.04
CA GLU A 347 -15.14 17.73 30.72
C GLU A 347 -15.22 18.16 32.19
N THR A 348 -14.07 18.16 32.88
CA THR A 348 -13.99 18.63 34.28
C THR A 348 -14.39 20.08 34.37
N LYS A 349 -13.81 20.97 33.57
CA LYS A 349 -14.15 22.40 33.54
C LYS A 349 -15.60 22.65 33.17
N LYS A 350 -16.15 21.90 32.19
CA LYS A 350 -17.57 21.97 31.83
C LYS A 350 -18.47 21.61 33.03
N LYS A 351 -18.13 20.51 33.75
CA LYS A 351 -18.87 20.11 34.93
C LYS A 351 -18.83 21.15 36.03
N GLU A 352 -17.65 21.70 36.34
CA GLU A 352 -17.47 22.76 37.34
C GLU A 352 -18.30 24.04 36.97
N LEU A 353 -18.27 24.44 35.69
CA LEU A 353 -18.99 25.64 35.20
C LEU A 353 -20.52 25.49 35.30
N LEU A 354 -21.04 24.28 35.07
CA LEU A 354 -22.49 24.02 35.03
C LEU A 354 -23.04 23.53 36.36
N THR A 355 -22.18 23.23 37.34
CA THR A 355 -22.61 22.78 38.67
C THR A 355 -23.39 23.88 39.39
N GLY A 356 -24.57 23.55 39.89
CA GLY A 356 -25.42 24.50 40.64
C GLY A 356 -26.34 25.37 39.79
N LEU A 357 -26.40 25.12 38.47
CA LEU A 357 -27.50 25.72 37.68
C LEU A 357 -28.82 25.10 38.10
N PRO A 358 -29.87 25.91 38.33
CA PRO A 358 -31.20 25.42 38.63
C PRO A 358 -31.83 24.75 37.41
N ASP A 359 -32.77 23.84 37.62
CA ASP A 359 -33.60 23.29 36.55
C ASP A 359 -34.62 24.34 36.07
N PHE A 360 -35.12 24.16 34.84
CA PHE A 360 -36.17 25.05 34.32
C PHE A 360 -37.41 25.01 35.21
N ASP A 361 -37.76 23.88 35.77
CA ASP A 361 -38.93 23.70 36.65
C ASP A 361 -38.74 24.45 37.99
N ASP A 362 -37.50 24.71 38.44
CA ASP A 362 -37.20 25.50 39.62
C ASP A 362 -37.40 26.99 39.39
N ILE A 363 -37.21 27.45 38.15
CA ILE A 363 -37.30 28.90 37.80
C ILE A 363 -38.69 29.24 37.28
N TYR A 364 -39.35 28.34 36.59
CA TYR A 364 -40.65 28.53 35.94
C TYR A 364 -41.70 27.55 36.47
N PRO A 365 -41.98 27.51 37.78
CA PRO A 365 -42.93 26.61 38.35
C PRO A 365 -44.35 26.94 37.84
N GLY A 366 -44.96 26.06 37.07
CA GLY A 366 -46.39 26.17 36.73
C GLY A 366 -46.76 26.65 35.33
N GLU A 367 -45.78 26.98 34.44
CA GLU A 367 -46.11 27.46 33.07
C GLU A 367 -46.57 26.34 32.10
N ILE A 368 -46.46 25.07 32.48
CA ILE A 368 -46.81 23.94 31.59
C ILE A 368 -48.28 23.55 31.74
N ASN A 369 -48.97 23.87 32.84
CA ASN A 369 -50.33 23.42 33.11
C ASN A 369 -51.47 24.29 32.57
N GLU A 370 -51.23 25.44 31.99
CA GLU A 370 -52.30 26.32 31.52
C GLU A 370 -52.56 26.32 30.00
N ARG A 371 -51.93 25.45 29.22
CA ARG A 371 -52.09 25.42 27.75
C ARG A 371 -52.59 24.10 27.17
N LEU A 372 -53.07 23.19 27.97
CA LEU A 372 -53.60 21.87 27.51
C LEU A 372 -55.06 21.63 27.93
N ASP A 373 -55.85 22.68 28.29
CA ASP A 373 -57.31 22.62 28.43
C ASP A 373 -58.00 23.34 27.28
#